data_a733d9f76fea9075e8b1b562bd69f15b
#
_entry.id   a733d9f76fea9075e8b1b562bd69f15b
#
_cell.length_a   1.000
_cell.length_b   1.000
_cell.length_c   1.000
_cell.angle_alpha   90.00
_cell.angle_beta   90.00
_cell.angle_gamma   90.00
#
_symmetry.space_group_name_H-M   'P 1'
#
loop_
_entity.id
_entity.type
_entity.pdbx_description
1 polymer ?
#
loop_
_entity_poly.entity_id
_entity_poly.type
_entity_poly.pdbx_seq_one_letter_code
_entity_poly.pdbx_strand_id
1 'polypeptide(L)'
;MGGKESILAGQTNQDVLYGEALDQFGPALERLARAYEADSEKRRDLSQDIHFQLWLSFQNYNSRCSLRTWVYRVAHHVAVSHIIRERRTFLKLVSLEELDVLPDKADAQSAANRRMDLNRLSELIQRLKPLDRQVIVSYLEEMDAASTGEITGLSPANVAMRIHRIKNILAKQFHQPLQQGGNHAE
;
A
#
# COMPACT_ATOMS: atom_id res chain seq x y z
N MET A 1 19.68 4.89 -39.36
CA MET A 1 20.53 4.44 -38.25
C MET A 1 20.14 5.02 -36.87
N GLY A 2 19.21 5.95 -36.77
CA GLY A 2 18.85 6.65 -35.50
C GLY A 2 17.94 5.92 -34.52
N GLY A 3 17.32 4.81 -34.90
CA GLY A 3 16.29 4.16 -34.02
C GLY A 3 16.88 3.29 -32.88
N LYS A 4 18.05 2.69 -33.08
CA LYS A 4 18.68 1.82 -32.06
C LYS A 4 19.38 2.62 -30.96
N GLU A 5 19.98 3.77 -31.28
CA GLU A 5 20.64 4.64 -30.30
C GLU A 5 19.61 5.32 -29.40
N SER A 6 18.46 5.70 -29.94
CA SER A 6 17.36 6.30 -29.14
C SER A 6 16.73 5.29 -28.15
N ILE A 7 16.63 4.02 -28.54
CA ILE A 7 16.10 2.95 -27.67
C ILE A 7 17.09 2.64 -26.54
N LEU A 8 18.38 2.56 -26.83
CA LEU A 8 19.44 2.31 -25.83
C LEU A 8 19.58 3.49 -24.84
N ALA A 9 19.50 4.73 -25.32
CA ALA A 9 19.55 5.92 -24.47
C ALA A 9 18.31 6.01 -23.54
N GLY A 10 17.14 5.62 -24.02
CA GLY A 10 15.91 5.57 -23.22
C GLY A 10 15.97 4.48 -22.13
N GLN A 11 16.50 3.32 -22.43
CA GLN A 11 16.71 2.24 -21.47
C GLN A 11 17.70 2.65 -20.37
N THR A 12 18.80 3.29 -20.72
CA THR A 12 19.79 3.77 -19.75
C THR A 12 19.20 4.81 -18.79
N ASN A 13 18.37 5.74 -19.28
CA ASN A 13 17.72 6.73 -18.42
C ASN A 13 16.67 6.10 -17.49
N GLN A 14 15.94 5.12 -17.98
CA GLN A 14 14.95 4.34 -17.20
C GLN A 14 15.62 3.58 -16.06
N ASP A 15 16.74 2.91 -16.34
CA ASP A 15 17.49 2.15 -15.33
C ASP A 15 18.08 3.07 -14.25
N VAL A 16 18.59 4.24 -14.63
CA VAL A 16 19.11 5.25 -13.70
C VAL A 16 18.01 5.76 -12.78
N LEU A 17 16.88 6.18 -13.34
CA LEU A 17 15.73 6.67 -12.55
C LEU A 17 15.18 5.59 -11.62
N TYR A 18 15.15 4.34 -12.07
CA TYR A 18 14.73 3.23 -11.24
C TYR A 18 15.70 2.98 -10.09
N GLY A 19 17.02 3.00 -10.35
CA GLY A 19 18.03 2.89 -9.31
C GLY A 19 17.90 3.99 -8.24
N GLU A 20 17.79 5.26 -8.67
CA GLU A 20 17.56 6.39 -7.77
C GLU A 20 16.28 6.24 -6.94
N ALA A 21 15.20 5.75 -7.57
CA ALA A 21 13.94 5.52 -6.88
C ALA A 21 14.05 4.42 -5.82
N LEU A 22 14.79 3.34 -6.09
CA LEU A 22 15.02 2.27 -5.13
C LEU A 22 15.88 2.71 -3.95
N ASP A 23 16.96 3.44 -4.23
CA ASP A 23 17.85 3.94 -3.19
C ASP A 23 17.11 4.86 -2.21
N GLN A 24 16.22 5.70 -2.72
CA GLN A 24 15.48 6.66 -1.90
C GLN A 24 14.21 6.09 -1.26
N PHE A 25 13.47 5.24 -1.96
CA PHE A 25 12.12 4.84 -1.57
C PHE A 25 11.92 3.34 -1.38
N GLY A 26 12.93 2.49 -1.61
CA GLY A 26 12.81 1.04 -1.50
C GLY A 26 12.18 0.57 -0.18
N PRO A 27 12.70 0.98 1.01
CA PRO A 27 12.10 0.61 2.29
C PRO A 27 10.65 1.10 2.46
N ALA A 28 10.30 2.23 1.86
CA ALA A 28 8.95 2.80 1.89
C ALA A 28 7.97 2.00 1.02
N LEU A 29 8.43 1.52 -0.15
CA LEU A 29 7.65 0.64 -1.02
C LEU A 29 7.33 -0.70 -0.33
N GLU A 30 8.27 -1.25 0.43
CA GLU A 30 8.03 -2.46 1.24
C GLU A 30 6.99 -2.22 2.34
N ARG A 31 7.03 -1.06 3.04
CA ARG A 31 6.00 -0.69 4.02
C ARG A 31 4.64 -0.51 3.35
N LEU A 32 4.60 0.12 2.16
CA LEU A 32 3.40 0.26 1.38
C LEU A 32 2.82 -1.12 1.02
N ALA A 33 3.61 -2.02 0.45
CA ALA A 33 3.15 -3.36 0.10
C ALA A 33 2.56 -4.09 1.32
N ARG A 34 3.18 -3.97 2.50
CA ARG A 34 2.67 -4.54 3.76
C ARG A 34 1.35 -3.92 4.20
N ALA A 35 1.14 -2.64 3.99
CA ALA A 35 -0.12 -1.97 4.30
C ALA A 35 -1.27 -2.43 3.39
N TYR A 36 -0.96 -3.02 2.24
CA TYR A 36 -1.95 -3.49 1.27
C TYR A 36 -2.19 -5.00 1.30
N GLU A 37 -1.18 -5.80 1.67
CA GLU A 37 -1.25 -7.26 1.65
C GLU A 37 -0.66 -7.87 2.93
N ALA A 38 -1.48 -8.66 3.63
CA ALA A 38 -1.10 -9.35 4.87
C ALA A 38 -0.31 -10.63 4.60
N ASP A 39 -0.75 -11.39 3.59
CA ASP A 39 -0.11 -12.64 3.22
C ASP A 39 1.30 -12.38 2.67
N SER A 40 2.28 -13.13 3.17
CA SER A 40 3.69 -12.90 2.85
C SER A 40 4.06 -13.26 1.41
N GLU A 41 3.42 -14.27 0.84
CA GLU A 41 3.67 -14.69 -0.55
C GLU A 41 3.03 -13.71 -1.52
N LYS A 42 1.74 -13.41 -1.34
CA LYS A 42 1.03 -12.40 -2.13
C LYS A 42 1.66 -11.01 -2.03
N ARG A 43 2.20 -10.66 -0.86
CA ARG A 43 2.93 -9.41 -0.67
C ARG A 43 4.23 -9.36 -1.48
N ARG A 44 4.93 -10.50 -1.59
CA ARG A 44 6.11 -10.60 -2.45
C ARG A 44 5.74 -10.39 -3.91
N ASP A 45 4.65 -10.99 -4.36
CA ASP A 45 4.13 -10.82 -5.72
C ASP A 45 3.73 -9.35 -5.96
N LEU A 46 3.01 -8.73 -4.99
CA LEU A 46 2.66 -7.32 -5.05
C LEU A 46 3.91 -6.43 -5.13
N SER A 47 4.93 -6.71 -4.32
CA SER A 47 6.19 -5.96 -4.34
C SER A 47 6.88 -6.09 -5.71
N GLN A 48 6.94 -7.27 -6.29
CA GLN A 48 7.47 -7.49 -7.64
C GLN A 48 6.66 -6.73 -8.70
N ASP A 49 5.33 -6.79 -8.64
CA ASP A 49 4.43 -6.04 -9.53
C ASP A 49 4.70 -4.52 -9.43
N ILE A 50 4.87 -3.99 -8.21
CA ILE A 50 5.19 -2.58 -7.98
C ILE A 50 6.53 -2.23 -8.64
N HIS A 51 7.59 -2.99 -8.40
CA HIS A 51 8.91 -2.76 -8.97
C HIS A 51 8.90 -2.81 -10.49
N PHE A 52 8.23 -3.79 -11.06
CA PHE A 52 8.11 -3.94 -12.50
C PHE A 52 7.35 -2.78 -13.15
N GLN A 53 6.19 -2.42 -12.60
CA GLN A 53 5.40 -1.32 -13.12
C GLN A 53 6.09 0.04 -12.93
N LEU A 54 6.81 0.21 -11.82
CA LEU A 54 7.59 1.41 -11.56
C LEU A 54 8.69 1.57 -12.61
N TRP A 55 9.46 0.50 -12.88
CA TRP A 55 10.48 0.50 -13.91
C TRP A 55 9.89 0.84 -15.29
N LEU A 56 8.81 0.18 -15.70
CA LEU A 56 8.13 0.49 -16.96
C LEU A 56 7.64 1.94 -17.04
N SER A 57 7.14 2.49 -15.93
CA SER A 57 6.55 3.83 -15.90
C SER A 57 7.56 4.94 -16.16
N PHE A 58 8.85 4.71 -15.88
CA PHE A 58 9.90 5.72 -16.08
C PHE A 58 10.15 6.07 -17.54
N GLN A 59 9.72 5.25 -18.49
CA GLN A 59 9.71 5.63 -19.92
C GLN A 59 8.86 6.87 -20.19
N ASN A 60 7.85 7.10 -19.34
CA ASN A 60 6.88 8.21 -19.48
C ASN A 60 7.07 9.31 -18.43
N TYR A 61 8.07 9.18 -17.57
CA TYR A 61 8.36 10.19 -16.55
C TYR A 61 8.95 11.43 -17.18
N ASN A 62 8.27 12.54 -17.06
CA ASN A 62 8.62 13.82 -17.70
C ASN A 62 8.88 14.95 -16.70
N SER A 63 9.14 14.63 -15.44
CA SER A 63 9.44 15.56 -14.33
C SER A 63 8.34 16.62 -14.05
N ARG A 64 7.10 16.39 -14.50
CA ARG A 64 5.95 17.29 -14.17
C ARG A 64 5.53 17.21 -12.71
N CYS A 65 5.92 16.15 -12.01
CA CYS A 65 5.81 16.02 -10.55
C CYS A 65 7.14 15.53 -10.00
N SER A 66 7.32 15.58 -8.68
CA SER A 66 8.53 15.06 -8.04
C SER A 66 8.67 13.55 -8.29
N LEU A 67 9.91 13.04 -8.28
CA LEU A 67 10.19 11.61 -8.37
C LEU A 67 9.42 10.85 -7.28
N ARG A 68 9.38 11.39 -6.06
CA ARG A 68 8.62 10.84 -4.94
C ARG A 68 7.13 10.69 -5.28
N THR A 69 6.48 11.75 -5.75
CA THR A 69 5.05 11.72 -6.13
C THR A 69 4.78 10.68 -7.22
N TRP A 70 5.69 10.59 -8.22
CA TRP A 70 5.57 9.60 -9.29
C TRP A 70 5.64 8.18 -8.75
N VAL A 71 6.65 7.86 -7.94
CA VAL A 71 6.86 6.55 -7.34
C VAL A 71 5.64 6.10 -6.53
N TYR A 72 5.16 6.96 -5.64
CA TYR A 72 3.99 6.62 -4.82
C TYR A 72 2.70 6.51 -5.64
N ARG A 73 2.52 7.32 -6.68
CA ARG A 73 1.37 7.22 -7.59
C ARG A 73 1.33 5.85 -8.26
N VAL A 74 2.45 5.40 -8.82
CA VAL A 74 2.55 4.08 -9.46
C VAL A 74 2.33 2.97 -8.44
N ALA A 75 3.02 3.00 -7.31
CA ALA A 75 2.91 1.99 -6.27
C ALA A 75 1.49 1.85 -5.73
N HIS A 76 0.81 2.96 -5.43
CA HIS A 76 -0.59 2.95 -4.99
C HIS A 76 -1.54 2.43 -6.06
N HIS A 77 -1.32 2.78 -7.33
CA HIS A 77 -2.15 2.28 -8.43
C HIS A 77 -2.06 0.76 -8.56
N VAL A 78 -0.84 0.21 -8.52
CA VAL A 78 -0.60 -1.24 -8.54
C VAL A 78 -1.25 -1.91 -7.35
N ALA A 79 -1.05 -1.39 -6.14
CA ALA A 79 -1.58 -1.97 -4.92
C ALA A 79 -3.12 -1.94 -4.85
N VAL A 80 -3.77 -0.88 -5.32
CA VAL A 80 -5.24 -0.83 -5.43
C VAL A 80 -5.75 -1.84 -6.46
N SER A 81 -5.06 -1.97 -7.60
CA SER A 81 -5.40 -2.94 -8.64
C SER A 81 -5.27 -4.39 -8.11
N HIS A 82 -4.25 -4.65 -7.30
CA HIS A 82 -4.06 -5.94 -6.60
C HIS A 82 -5.28 -6.27 -5.71
N ILE A 83 -5.71 -5.36 -4.82
CA ILE A 83 -6.90 -5.57 -3.98
C ILE A 83 -8.15 -5.86 -4.81
N ILE A 84 -8.38 -5.10 -5.89
CA ILE A 84 -9.56 -5.29 -6.74
C ILE A 84 -9.53 -6.66 -7.40
N ARG A 85 -8.36 -7.11 -7.86
CA ARG A 85 -8.16 -8.42 -8.47
C ARG A 85 -8.42 -9.54 -7.46
N GLU A 86 -7.85 -9.45 -6.27
CA GLU A 86 -8.04 -10.42 -5.19
C GLU A 86 -9.52 -10.54 -4.78
N ARG A 87 -10.21 -9.40 -4.61
CA ARG A 87 -11.65 -9.41 -4.31
C ARG A 87 -12.49 -10.07 -5.39
N ARG A 88 -12.18 -9.84 -6.67
CA ARG A 88 -12.88 -10.48 -7.78
C ARG A 88 -12.64 -11.98 -7.82
N THR A 89 -11.43 -12.42 -7.54
CA THR A 89 -11.08 -13.84 -7.45
C THR A 89 -11.80 -14.50 -6.27
N PHE A 90 -11.79 -13.86 -5.10
CA PHE A 90 -12.51 -14.32 -3.92
C PHE A 90 -14.03 -14.43 -4.17
N LEU A 91 -14.66 -13.41 -4.76
CA LEU A 91 -16.09 -13.45 -5.09
C LEU A 91 -16.45 -14.54 -6.11
N LYS A 92 -15.56 -14.87 -7.03
CA LYS A 92 -15.76 -16.01 -7.94
C LYS A 92 -15.66 -17.35 -7.24
N LEU A 93 -14.78 -17.48 -6.24
CA LEU A 93 -14.60 -18.68 -5.44
C LEU A 93 -15.73 -18.87 -4.43
N VAL A 94 -16.16 -17.78 -3.77
CA VAL A 94 -17.26 -17.80 -2.78
C VAL A 94 -18.64 -18.04 -3.41
N SER A 95 -18.78 -17.85 -4.72
CA SER A 95 -19.99 -18.31 -5.45
C SER A 95 -20.16 -19.85 -5.45
N LEU A 96 -19.21 -20.59 -4.93
CA LEU A 96 -19.23 -22.06 -4.88
C LEU A 96 -19.21 -22.67 -3.48
N GLU A 97 -18.85 -21.94 -2.42
CA GLU A 97 -18.90 -22.46 -1.04
C GLU A 97 -18.94 -21.34 0.00
N GLU A 98 -19.70 -21.57 1.09
CA GLU A 98 -19.96 -20.63 2.18
C GLU A 98 -18.69 -20.27 3.00
N LEU A 99 -18.75 -19.04 3.53
CA LEU A 99 -17.79 -18.35 4.40
C LEU A 99 -17.14 -19.20 5.47
N ASP A 100 -15.83 -18.96 5.66
CA ASP A 100 -15.29 -19.00 7.02
C ASP A 100 -14.21 -17.92 7.27
N VAL A 101 -14.19 -17.47 8.52
CA VAL A 101 -13.48 -16.30 9.06
C VAL A 101 -11.98 -16.57 9.16
N LEU A 102 -11.15 -15.58 8.82
CA LEU A 102 -9.70 -15.66 8.93
C LEU A 102 -9.24 -15.77 10.39
N PRO A 103 -8.32 -16.70 10.72
CA PRO A 103 -7.86 -16.92 12.07
C PRO A 103 -6.84 -15.88 12.55
N ASP A 104 -7.00 -15.52 13.81
CA ASP A 104 -6.11 -14.73 14.65
C ASP A 104 -4.82 -15.51 14.95
N LYS A 105 -3.66 -14.88 14.85
CA LYS A 105 -2.40 -15.43 15.40
C LYS A 105 -1.78 -14.44 16.37
N ALA A 106 -1.89 -14.75 17.64
CA ALA A 106 -1.13 -14.13 18.71
C ALA A 106 0.09 -15.00 19.07
N ASP A 107 1.26 -14.43 19.27
CA ASP A 107 2.05 -14.49 20.52
C ASP A 107 3.51 -14.06 20.35
N ALA A 108 3.98 -13.34 21.36
CA ALA A 108 5.29 -13.37 22.00
C ALA A 108 5.87 -11.99 22.40
N GLN A 109 6.27 -11.88 23.62
CA GLN A 109 6.34 -10.72 24.50
C GLN A 109 7.54 -9.77 24.38
N SER A 110 7.29 -8.49 24.47
CA SER A 110 8.11 -7.32 24.79
C SER A 110 8.82 -6.59 23.60
N ALA A 111 9.82 -7.09 22.90
CA ALA A 111 10.18 -6.63 21.55
C ALA A 111 9.07 -7.03 20.53
N ALA A 112 8.32 -8.03 20.88
CA ALA A 112 7.05 -8.43 20.39
C ALA A 112 5.99 -7.31 20.50
N ASN A 113 5.89 -6.53 21.58
CA ASN A 113 4.84 -5.53 21.72
C ASN A 113 4.89 -4.47 20.61
N ARG A 114 6.07 -3.93 20.27
CA ARG A 114 6.18 -3.00 19.12
C ARG A 114 5.86 -3.66 17.79
N ARG A 115 6.25 -4.93 17.59
CA ARG A 115 5.90 -5.68 16.38
C ARG A 115 4.41 -5.99 16.36
N MET A 116 3.83 -6.34 17.50
CA MET A 116 2.39 -6.54 17.64
C MET A 116 1.61 -5.26 17.37
N ASP A 117 2.03 -4.13 17.90
CA ASP A 117 1.40 -2.84 17.67
C ASP A 117 1.47 -2.43 16.19
N LEU A 118 2.62 -2.62 15.53
CA LEU A 118 2.78 -2.35 14.10
C LEU A 118 1.97 -3.31 13.24
N ASN A 119 1.91 -4.58 13.59
CA ASN A 119 1.09 -5.55 12.89
C ASN A 119 -0.40 -5.22 13.04
N ARG A 120 -0.85 -4.90 14.26
CA ARG A 120 -2.22 -4.46 14.54
C ARG A 120 -2.58 -3.20 13.76
N LEU A 121 -1.69 -2.21 13.72
CA LEU A 121 -1.89 -1.01 12.91
C LEU A 121 -2.01 -1.36 11.43
N SER A 122 -1.15 -2.23 10.93
CA SER A 122 -1.21 -2.69 9.53
C SER A 122 -2.52 -3.38 9.21
N GLU A 123 -3.02 -4.26 10.09
CA GLU A 123 -4.32 -4.92 9.94
C GLU A 123 -5.47 -3.92 9.92
N LEU A 124 -5.46 -2.91 10.80
CA LEU A 124 -6.46 -1.86 10.81
C LEU A 124 -6.44 -1.03 9.53
N ILE A 125 -5.24 -0.73 9.00
CA ILE A 125 -5.09 -0.04 7.72
C ILE A 125 -5.64 -0.89 6.57
N GLN A 126 -5.42 -2.20 6.59
CA GLN A 126 -5.93 -3.13 5.56
C GLN A 126 -7.45 -3.23 5.54
N ARG A 127 -8.14 -2.93 6.64
CA ARG A 127 -9.62 -2.86 6.72
C ARG A 127 -10.20 -1.57 6.14
N LEU A 128 -9.38 -0.56 5.91
CA LEU A 128 -9.84 0.71 5.30
C LEU A 128 -10.25 0.52 3.84
N LYS A 129 -11.15 1.37 3.37
CA LYS A 129 -11.47 1.48 1.94
C LYS A 129 -10.20 1.86 1.15
N PRO A 130 -10.05 1.43 -0.10
CA PRO A 130 -8.81 1.65 -0.88
C PRO A 130 -8.35 3.12 -0.90
N LEU A 131 -9.26 4.08 -1.09
CA LEU A 131 -8.93 5.50 -1.11
C LEU A 131 -8.44 6.02 0.26
N ASP A 132 -9.08 5.60 1.36
CA ASP A 132 -8.67 5.98 2.72
C ASP A 132 -7.31 5.34 3.07
N ARG A 133 -7.04 4.14 2.57
CA ARG A 133 -5.74 3.47 2.70
C ARG A 133 -4.65 4.23 1.95
N GLN A 134 -4.89 4.67 0.71
CA GLN A 134 -3.95 5.52 -0.01
C GLN A 134 -3.59 6.78 0.79
N VAL A 135 -4.61 7.49 1.29
CA VAL A 135 -4.42 8.73 2.06
C VAL A 135 -3.60 8.49 3.32
N ILE A 136 -3.92 7.46 4.11
CA ILE A 136 -3.21 7.23 5.38
C ILE A 136 -1.78 6.71 5.16
N VAL A 137 -1.55 5.85 4.17
CA VAL A 137 -0.21 5.37 3.84
C VAL A 137 0.67 6.53 3.35
N SER A 138 0.16 7.39 2.46
CA SER A 138 0.88 8.60 2.04
C SER A 138 1.23 9.51 3.22
N TYR A 139 0.30 9.71 4.17
CA TYR A 139 0.54 10.47 5.39
C TYR A 139 1.63 9.85 6.28
N LEU A 140 1.61 8.52 6.47
CA LEU A 140 2.63 7.80 7.26
C LEU A 140 4.02 7.86 6.61
N GLU A 141 4.08 8.03 5.31
CA GLU A 141 5.31 8.27 4.55
C GLU A 141 5.63 9.78 4.43
N GLU A 142 5.06 10.63 5.30
CA GLU A 142 5.34 12.07 5.39
C GLU A 142 5.11 12.83 4.08
N MET A 143 4.15 12.42 3.27
CA MET A 143 3.72 13.18 2.10
C MET A 143 2.79 14.31 2.51
N ASP A 144 2.97 15.49 1.93
CA ASP A 144 2.08 16.62 2.13
C ASP A 144 0.70 16.39 1.47
N ALA A 145 -0.27 17.22 1.84
CA ALA A 145 -1.63 17.10 1.36
C ALA A 145 -1.77 17.39 -0.16
N ALA A 146 -0.88 18.21 -0.73
CA ALA A 146 -0.90 18.53 -2.15
C ALA A 146 -0.43 17.34 -2.96
N SER A 147 0.74 16.78 -2.62
CA SER A 147 1.29 15.57 -3.25
C SER A 147 0.36 14.36 -3.10
N THR A 148 -0.24 14.17 -1.91
CA THR A 148 -1.25 13.14 -1.69
C THR A 148 -2.49 13.38 -2.55
N GLY A 149 -2.89 14.63 -2.72
CA GLY A 149 -3.97 15.02 -3.61
C GLY A 149 -3.70 14.66 -5.08
N GLU A 150 -2.47 14.88 -5.54
CA GLU A 150 -2.04 14.48 -6.89
C GLU A 150 -2.12 12.97 -7.13
N ILE A 151 -1.85 12.16 -6.09
CA ILE A 151 -1.93 10.69 -6.17
C ILE A 151 -3.38 10.22 -6.17
N THR A 152 -4.22 10.81 -5.32
CA THR A 152 -5.56 10.31 -5.01
C THR A 152 -6.68 10.97 -5.80
N GLY A 153 -6.39 12.09 -6.49
CA GLY A 153 -7.39 12.93 -7.15
C GLY A 153 -8.21 13.79 -6.20
N LEU A 154 -7.80 13.93 -4.94
CA LEU A 154 -8.49 14.73 -3.93
C LEU A 154 -7.91 16.15 -3.83
N SER A 155 -8.73 17.12 -3.41
CA SER A 155 -8.19 18.43 -3.01
C SER A 155 -7.38 18.30 -1.71
N PRO A 156 -6.37 19.16 -1.46
CA PRO A 156 -5.59 19.13 -0.23
C PRO A 156 -6.44 19.25 1.04
N ALA A 157 -7.51 20.04 1.00
CA ALA A 157 -8.45 20.16 2.11
C ALA A 157 -9.18 18.85 2.40
N ASN A 158 -9.61 18.11 1.34
CA ASN A 158 -10.25 16.80 1.49
C ASN A 158 -9.26 15.75 2.01
N VAL A 159 -7.98 15.81 1.61
CA VAL A 159 -6.92 14.97 2.15
C VAL A 159 -6.77 15.20 3.65
N ALA A 160 -6.64 16.46 4.09
CA ALA A 160 -6.50 16.81 5.50
C ALA A 160 -7.69 16.32 6.36
N MET A 161 -8.92 16.56 5.89
CA MET A 161 -10.14 16.06 6.57
C MET A 161 -10.17 14.53 6.67
N ARG A 162 -9.77 13.84 5.61
CA ARG A 162 -9.73 12.36 5.61
C ARG A 162 -8.67 11.84 6.58
N ILE A 163 -7.48 12.41 6.59
CA ILE A 163 -6.41 12.04 7.54
C ILE A 163 -6.94 12.17 8.97
N HIS A 164 -7.56 13.30 9.32
CA HIS A 164 -8.13 13.50 10.66
C HIS A 164 -9.18 12.44 11.01
N ARG A 165 -10.13 12.17 10.10
CA ARG A 165 -11.16 11.14 10.29
C ARG A 165 -10.55 9.75 10.45
N ILE A 166 -9.59 9.37 9.61
CA ILE A 166 -8.96 8.05 9.63
C ILE A 166 -8.18 7.87 10.93
N LYS A 167 -7.40 8.87 11.36
CA LYS A 167 -6.68 8.84 12.65
C LYS A 167 -7.62 8.59 13.82
N ASN A 168 -8.78 9.24 13.84
CA ASN A 168 -9.77 9.03 14.90
C ASN A 168 -10.37 7.61 14.87
N ILE A 169 -10.62 7.06 13.68
CA ILE A 169 -11.10 5.67 13.54
C ILE A 169 -10.03 4.69 14.03
N LEU A 170 -8.78 4.85 13.55
CA LEU A 170 -7.69 3.97 13.94
C LEU A 170 -7.40 4.05 15.45
N ALA A 171 -7.38 5.25 16.04
CA ALA A 171 -7.17 5.42 17.48
C ALA A 171 -8.26 4.72 18.31
N LYS A 172 -9.53 4.86 17.92
CA LYS A 172 -10.63 4.17 18.60
C LYS A 172 -10.49 2.66 18.52
N GLN A 173 -10.18 2.12 17.35
CA GLN A 173 -10.04 0.68 17.14
C GLN A 173 -8.76 0.13 17.80
N PHE A 174 -7.69 0.91 17.83
CA PHE A 174 -6.44 0.50 18.46
C PHE A 174 -6.57 0.36 19.98
N HIS A 175 -7.38 1.21 20.63
CA HIS A 175 -7.61 1.16 22.09
C HIS A 175 -8.75 0.22 22.52
N GLN A 176 -9.53 -0.33 21.58
CA GLN A 176 -10.51 -1.36 21.93
C GLN A 176 -9.77 -2.67 22.24
N PRO A 177 -9.97 -3.28 23.41
CA PRO A 177 -9.43 -4.62 23.67
C PRO A 177 -9.99 -5.58 22.61
N LEU A 178 -9.14 -6.48 22.11
CA LEU A 178 -9.56 -7.58 21.26
C LEU A 178 -10.67 -8.33 22.03
N GLN A 179 -11.91 -8.27 21.56
CA GLN A 179 -12.97 -9.11 22.10
C GLN A 179 -12.58 -10.55 21.75
N GLN A 180 -12.02 -11.22 22.75
CA GLN A 180 -11.93 -12.68 22.75
C GLN A 180 -13.35 -13.20 22.55
N GLY A 181 -13.59 -13.93 21.46
CA GLY A 181 -14.83 -14.62 21.22
C GLY A 181 -15.10 -15.54 22.42
N GLY A 182 -15.92 -15.06 23.33
CA GLY A 182 -16.42 -15.86 24.44
C GLY A 182 -17.36 -16.93 23.88
N ASN A 183 -16.83 -18.14 23.78
CA ASN A 183 -17.61 -19.34 23.62
C ASN A 183 -18.34 -19.55 24.97
N HIS A 184 -19.59 -19.17 25.07
CA HIS A 184 -20.48 -19.71 26.09
C HIS A 184 -21.21 -20.90 25.48
N ALA A 185 -20.63 -22.07 25.75
CA ALA A 185 -21.40 -23.29 25.78
C ALA A 185 -22.21 -23.32 27.09
N GLU A 186 -23.50 -23.40 26.97
CA GLU A 186 -24.43 -24.09 27.88
C GLU A 186 -25.44 -24.84 27.05
#